data_cc28e4bc91393b520a07798ea15cb1ae
#
_entry.id   cc28e4bc91393b520a07798ea15cb1ae
#
_cell.length_a   1.000
_cell.length_b   1.000
_cell.length_c   1.000
_cell.angle_alpha   90.00
_cell.angle_beta   90.00
_cell.angle_gamma   90.00
#
_symmetry.space_group_name_H-M   'P 1'
#
loop_
_entity.id
_entity.type
_entity.pdbx_description
1 polymer ?
#
loop_
_entity_poly.entity_id
_entity_poly.type
_entity_poly.pdbx_seq_one_letter_code
_entity_poly.pdbx_strand_id
1 'polypeptide(L)'
;VRDLLTALAGAVILILVAALAVPPFIDWPTHRAFVDATVSRSLGLPVRSEGRIDVRLLPSPRLRLDRLHLGDEPGRPALDLRFVKAELGLSPLLAGAFRFTETRIGRAEVKLPVTEGDALVVPAGLGEALRGRDLAIEDLHVQQLLLTTVVPATGRTDQFYAEAVQIQAPALVGPWRVAGTSGGLPFTLVSGEPAADGAVALKLSGGGDAHPRFEADARVAFVPADPRGGARSTEPRPLVAEAEGSARLVVGPPAQAAGAYLPFALGGKFKARGALVRFEGVNAEIDPGGQALRLSGSGQIDLRRWRAGLTLEARRLDLDAFLLSPGGQAFVARGLPKVGAKSGGGLPVMLDLDLSVEAAVLGFEEWSNLKATGTLDRTGGLLLRRFSAVAPGAATVTASGEIDTDPSPRFTGPVALAAPASDGLGRYLRRLGLDGPPTALLDGRPVEVSAEVSAAGTAFSLRNLRLALGEAQVTGNARYTPAEGRTRGRFDAQIRARGLDVAGLPPLGNALAGLHGHDLGLTIEARDLRYGATGTGNGTLSASIQSDGAALVVDSLDVTDLAGA
;
A
#
# COMPACT_ATOMS: atom_id res chain seq x y z
N VAL A 1 -56.90 -53.62 7.90
CA VAL A 1 -55.95 -52.72 7.21
C VAL A 1 -56.41 -51.26 7.31
N ARG A 2 -57.68 -50.95 7.06
CA ARG A 2 -58.22 -49.58 7.08
C ARG A 2 -58.11 -48.95 8.47
N ASP A 3 -58.44 -49.66 9.54
CA ASP A 3 -58.37 -49.16 10.93
C ASP A 3 -56.91 -48.97 11.38
N LEU A 4 -56.00 -49.81 10.91
CA LEU A 4 -54.56 -49.65 11.18
C LEU A 4 -53.99 -48.39 10.47
N LEU A 5 -54.40 -48.14 9.24
CA LEU A 5 -53.99 -46.90 8.49
C LEU A 5 -54.57 -45.64 9.16
N THR A 6 -55.80 -45.71 9.64
CA THR A 6 -56.44 -44.58 10.35
C THR A 6 -55.76 -44.33 11.69
N ALA A 7 -55.44 -45.37 12.44
CA ALA A 7 -54.69 -45.28 13.70
C ALA A 7 -53.27 -44.74 13.46
N LEU A 8 -52.57 -45.21 12.39
CA LEU A 8 -51.26 -44.69 12.02
C LEU A 8 -51.32 -43.23 11.60
N ALA A 9 -52.31 -42.84 10.78
CA ALA A 9 -52.50 -41.44 10.37
C ALA A 9 -52.82 -40.56 11.60
N GLY A 10 -53.68 -41.02 12.52
CA GLY A 10 -53.95 -40.31 13.75
C GLY A 10 -52.72 -40.14 14.65
N ALA A 11 -51.90 -41.18 14.76
CA ALA A 11 -50.62 -41.12 15.49
C ALA A 11 -49.62 -40.13 14.86
N VAL A 12 -49.51 -40.13 13.51
CA VAL A 12 -48.66 -39.18 12.78
C VAL A 12 -49.13 -37.74 12.99
N ILE A 13 -50.44 -37.50 12.89
CA ILE A 13 -51.01 -36.16 13.14
C ILE A 13 -50.74 -35.73 14.59
N LEU A 14 -50.91 -36.61 15.56
CA LEU A 14 -50.67 -36.31 16.96
C LEU A 14 -49.18 -35.98 17.21
N ILE A 15 -48.25 -36.73 16.61
CA ILE A 15 -46.82 -36.48 16.69
C ILE A 15 -46.47 -35.13 16.04
N LEU A 16 -47.05 -34.80 14.87
CA LEU A 16 -46.84 -33.53 14.20
C LEU A 16 -47.40 -32.34 15.03
N VAL A 17 -48.59 -32.48 15.60
CA VAL A 17 -49.17 -31.46 16.47
C VAL A 17 -48.33 -31.30 17.73
N ALA A 18 -47.88 -32.39 18.36
CA ALA A 18 -47.00 -32.33 19.50
C ALA A 18 -45.64 -31.67 19.16
N ALA A 19 -45.03 -32.05 18.04
CA ALA A 19 -43.79 -31.45 17.58
C ALA A 19 -43.92 -29.94 17.23
N LEU A 20 -45.11 -29.50 16.85
CA LEU A 20 -45.38 -28.07 16.62
C LEU A 20 -45.70 -27.32 17.90
N ALA A 21 -46.54 -27.90 18.77
CA ALA A 21 -47.11 -27.24 19.93
C ALA A 21 -46.21 -27.32 21.18
N VAL A 22 -45.51 -28.41 21.42
CA VAL A 22 -44.77 -28.65 22.68
C VAL A 22 -43.48 -27.80 22.78
N PRO A 23 -42.63 -27.73 21.77
CA PRO A 23 -41.32 -27.05 21.90
C PRO A 23 -41.38 -25.59 22.36
N PRO A 24 -42.36 -24.75 21.93
CA PRO A 24 -42.46 -23.37 22.40
C PRO A 24 -42.80 -23.21 23.88
N PHE A 25 -43.37 -24.27 24.51
CA PHE A 25 -43.75 -24.24 25.94
C PHE A 25 -42.69 -24.85 26.86
N ILE A 26 -41.63 -25.41 26.29
CA ILE A 26 -40.49 -25.92 27.06
C ILE A 26 -39.61 -24.72 27.47
N ASP A 27 -39.28 -24.66 28.76
CA ASP A 27 -38.25 -23.74 29.28
C ASP A 27 -36.84 -24.25 28.91
N TRP A 28 -36.42 -23.96 27.66
CA TRP A 28 -35.15 -24.41 27.12
C TRP A 28 -33.93 -23.99 27.95
N PRO A 29 -33.85 -22.78 28.54
CA PRO A 29 -32.81 -22.41 29.48
C PRO A 29 -32.56 -23.41 30.60
N THR A 30 -33.60 -24.06 31.12
CA THR A 30 -33.48 -25.13 32.13
C THR A 30 -32.85 -26.41 31.55
N HIS A 31 -33.04 -26.66 30.25
CA HIS A 31 -32.48 -27.82 29.54
C HIS A 31 -31.18 -27.50 28.76
N ARG A 32 -30.49 -26.39 29.10
CA ARG A 32 -29.28 -25.91 28.47
C ARG A 32 -28.23 -27.00 28.30
N ALA A 33 -27.94 -27.77 29.35
CA ALA A 33 -26.95 -28.84 29.31
C ALA A 33 -27.23 -29.88 28.21
N PHE A 34 -28.51 -30.18 27.96
CA PHE A 34 -28.91 -31.09 26.88
C PHE A 34 -28.67 -30.48 25.49
N VAL A 35 -29.00 -29.18 25.31
CA VAL A 35 -28.74 -28.46 24.04
C VAL A 35 -27.27 -28.39 23.80
N ASP A 36 -26.46 -27.95 24.76
CA ASP A 36 -24.99 -27.85 24.67
C ASP A 36 -24.35 -29.21 24.35
N ALA A 37 -24.78 -30.27 25.04
CA ALA A 37 -24.28 -31.64 24.78
C ALA A 37 -24.66 -32.14 23.37
N THR A 38 -25.83 -31.76 22.86
CA THR A 38 -26.29 -32.15 21.51
C THR A 38 -25.51 -31.41 20.44
N VAL A 39 -25.36 -30.09 20.57
CA VAL A 39 -24.58 -29.27 19.67
C VAL A 39 -23.09 -29.67 19.73
N SER A 40 -22.58 -29.94 20.93
CA SER A 40 -21.18 -30.41 21.10
C SER A 40 -20.92 -31.75 20.41
N ARG A 41 -21.84 -32.70 20.49
CA ARG A 41 -21.77 -33.98 19.77
C ARG A 41 -21.80 -33.78 18.27
N SER A 42 -22.62 -32.87 17.77
CA SER A 42 -22.77 -32.57 16.36
C SER A 42 -21.53 -31.91 15.79
N LEU A 43 -20.96 -30.93 16.48
CA LEU A 43 -19.78 -30.18 16.05
C LEU A 43 -18.45 -30.84 16.44
N GLY A 44 -18.45 -31.73 17.45
CA GLY A 44 -17.24 -32.39 17.98
C GLY A 44 -16.30 -31.49 18.75
N LEU A 45 -16.81 -30.37 19.19
CA LEU A 45 -16.08 -29.40 19.98
C LEU A 45 -16.88 -29.13 21.26
N PRO A 46 -16.24 -28.82 22.39
CA PRO A 46 -16.94 -28.41 23.58
C PRO A 46 -17.69 -27.09 23.30
N VAL A 47 -18.97 -27.12 23.58
CA VAL A 47 -19.89 -25.99 23.33
C VAL A 47 -20.51 -25.54 24.63
N ARG A 48 -20.66 -24.25 24.82
CA ARG A 48 -21.35 -23.61 25.92
C ARG A 48 -22.22 -22.48 25.38
N SER A 49 -23.52 -22.55 25.67
CA SER A 49 -24.47 -21.51 25.33
C SER A 49 -24.74 -20.58 26.50
N GLU A 50 -25.03 -19.31 26.22
CA GLU A 50 -25.44 -18.31 27.21
C GLU A 50 -26.63 -17.50 26.69
N GLY A 51 -27.45 -16.98 27.61
CA GLY A 51 -28.62 -16.19 27.28
C GLY A 51 -29.84 -17.05 26.96
N ARG A 52 -30.68 -16.59 26.04
CA ARG A 52 -31.93 -17.28 25.66
C ARG A 52 -31.66 -18.41 24.69
N ILE A 53 -32.46 -19.46 24.82
CA ILE A 53 -32.51 -20.59 23.90
C ILE A 53 -33.95 -20.73 23.43
N ASP A 54 -34.21 -20.75 22.14
CA ASP A 54 -35.53 -21.00 21.53
C ASP A 54 -35.35 -22.12 20.49
N VAL A 55 -36.08 -23.20 20.66
CA VAL A 55 -36.07 -24.35 19.76
C VAL A 55 -37.44 -24.56 19.19
N ARG A 56 -37.58 -24.70 17.89
CA ARG A 56 -38.80 -25.07 17.17
C ARG A 56 -38.49 -26.25 16.28
N LEU A 57 -39.40 -27.21 16.19
CA LEU A 57 -39.19 -28.39 15.36
C LEU A 57 -39.93 -28.32 14.01
N LEU A 58 -41.07 -27.65 13.97
CA LEU A 58 -41.90 -27.55 12.77
C LEU A 58 -42.25 -26.10 12.44
N PRO A 59 -42.46 -25.71 11.15
CA PRO A 59 -42.39 -26.58 9.97
C PRO A 59 -40.94 -26.95 9.59
N SER A 60 -39.94 -26.17 9.97
CA SER A 60 -38.50 -26.49 9.85
C SER A 60 -37.84 -26.43 11.23
N PRO A 61 -36.98 -27.39 11.58
CA PRO A 61 -36.21 -27.32 12.83
C PRO A 61 -35.37 -26.06 12.88
N ARG A 62 -35.59 -25.27 13.95
CA ARG A 62 -34.90 -23.97 14.16
C ARG A 62 -34.33 -23.90 15.55
N LEU A 63 -33.10 -23.43 15.65
CA LEU A 63 -32.44 -23.15 16.92
C LEU A 63 -32.04 -21.67 16.94
N ARG A 64 -32.40 -20.96 17.99
CA ARG A 64 -31.94 -19.58 18.25
C ARG A 64 -31.19 -19.55 19.56
N LEU A 65 -30.01 -18.94 19.52
CA LEU A 65 -29.16 -18.76 20.69
C LEU A 65 -28.67 -17.31 20.73
N ASP A 66 -28.69 -16.70 21.91
CA ASP A 66 -28.17 -15.35 22.07
C ASP A 66 -26.63 -15.37 21.95
N ARG A 67 -25.99 -16.35 22.59
CA ARG A 67 -24.53 -16.51 22.53
C ARG A 67 -24.16 -18.00 22.57
N LEU A 68 -23.12 -18.33 21.78
CA LEU A 68 -22.55 -19.66 21.68
C LEU A 68 -21.03 -19.56 21.70
N HIS A 69 -20.41 -20.21 22.68
CA HIS A 69 -18.96 -20.33 22.79
C HIS A 69 -18.53 -21.73 22.38
N LEU A 70 -17.52 -21.80 21.52
CA LEU A 70 -16.86 -23.04 21.12
C LEU A 70 -15.37 -22.92 21.44
N GLY A 71 -14.87 -23.89 22.22
CA GLY A 71 -13.50 -23.89 22.68
C GLY A 71 -13.27 -22.84 23.79
N ASP A 72 -12.98 -23.28 25.00
CA ASP A 72 -12.84 -22.39 26.17
C ASP A 72 -11.47 -22.56 26.84
N GLU A 73 -10.54 -23.28 26.20
CA GLU A 73 -9.23 -23.52 26.76
C GLU A 73 -8.22 -22.44 26.37
N PRO A 74 -7.51 -21.84 27.35
CA PRO A 74 -6.47 -20.85 27.06
C PRO A 74 -5.40 -21.41 26.08
N GLY A 75 -5.08 -20.62 25.05
CA GLY A 75 -4.07 -21.02 24.06
C GLY A 75 -4.58 -22.00 22.99
N ARG A 76 -5.88 -22.27 22.92
CA ARG A 76 -6.53 -23.03 21.84
C ARG A 76 -7.45 -22.14 21.00
N PRO A 77 -7.81 -22.54 19.77
CA PRO A 77 -8.80 -21.84 18.97
C PRO A 77 -10.12 -21.71 19.71
N ALA A 78 -10.70 -20.52 19.68
CA ALA A 78 -11.98 -20.23 20.27
C ALA A 78 -12.89 -19.48 19.28
N LEU A 79 -14.19 -19.73 19.35
CA LEU A 79 -15.21 -19.09 18.52
C LEU A 79 -16.33 -18.61 19.40
N ASP A 80 -16.58 -17.30 19.40
CA ASP A 80 -17.71 -16.64 20.09
C ASP A 80 -18.72 -16.18 19.03
N LEU A 81 -19.91 -16.74 19.08
CA LEU A 81 -21.01 -16.43 18.18
C LEU A 81 -22.12 -15.74 18.94
N ARG A 82 -22.65 -14.65 18.39
CA ARG A 82 -23.78 -13.90 18.98
C ARG A 82 -24.93 -13.81 18.01
N PHE A 83 -26.14 -13.93 18.55
CA PHE A 83 -27.39 -13.88 17.79
C PHE A 83 -27.43 -14.94 16.68
N VAL A 84 -27.22 -16.19 17.08
CA VAL A 84 -27.26 -17.35 16.19
C VAL A 84 -28.70 -17.75 15.92
N LYS A 85 -29.02 -17.88 14.62
CA LYS A 85 -30.27 -18.47 14.14
C LYS A 85 -29.91 -19.53 13.12
N ALA A 86 -30.13 -20.79 13.45
CA ALA A 86 -29.83 -21.94 12.60
C ALA A 86 -31.10 -22.68 12.23
N GLU A 87 -31.28 -22.93 10.94
CA GLU A 87 -32.31 -23.80 10.39
C GLU A 87 -31.69 -25.11 9.90
N LEU A 88 -32.34 -26.23 10.19
CA LEU A 88 -31.88 -27.54 9.80
C LEU A 88 -32.88 -28.20 8.83
N GLY A 89 -32.38 -28.98 7.91
CA GLY A 89 -33.24 -29.81 7.06
C GLY A 89 -33.89 -30.92 7.86
N LEU A 90 -35.23 -31.00 7.81
CA LEU A 90 -36.00 -32.01 8.58
C LEU A 90 -35.66 -33.43 8.08
N SER A 91 -35.62 -33.67 6.77
CA SER A 91 -35.36 -35.00 6.21
C SER A 91 -33.95 -35.53 6.54
N PRO A 92 -32.85 -34.74 6.37
CA PRO A 92 -31.53 -35.14 6.83
C PRO A 92 -31.49 -35.41 8.34
N LEU A 93 -32.16 -34.57 9.16
CA LEU A 93 -32.17 -34.72 10.60
C LEU A 93 -32.80 -36.04 11.04
N LEU A 94 -33.90 -36.49 10.39
CA LEU A 94 -34.52 -37.77 10.64
C LEU A 94 -33.62 -38.97 10.24
N ALA A 95 -32.68 -38.75 9.30
CA ALA A 95 -31.68 -39.73 8.93
C ALA A 95 -30.39 -39.65 9.78
N GLY A 96 -30.35 -38.80 10.79
CA GLY A 96 -29.20 -38.62 11.68
C GLY A 96 -28.12 -37.67 11.12
N ALA A 97 -28.37 -37.02 9.99
CA ALA A 97 -27.44 -36.07 9.37
C ALA A 97 -27.81 -34.61 9.72
N PHE A 98 -26.81 -33.79 10.03
CA PHE A 98 -27.03 -32.38 10.34
C PHE A 98 -26.73 -31.53 9.10
N ARG A 99 -27.76 -31.09 8.42
CA ARG A 99 -27.69 -30.18 7.28
C ARG A 99 -28.27 -28.83 7.67
N PHE A 100 -27.40 -27.82 7.77
CA PHE A 100 -27.80 -26.44 8.00
C PHE A 100 -28.22 -25.82 6.68
N THR A 101 -29.50 -25.55 6.53
CA THR A 101 -30.09 -24.97 5.28
C THR A 101 -29.91 -23.48 5.25
N GLU A 102 -30.18 -22.81 6.36
CA GLU A 102 -29.97 -21.38 6.52
C GLU A 102 -29.47 -21.11 7.93
N THR A 103 -28.34 -20.42 8.05
CA THR A 103 -27.81 -20.00 9.34
C THR A 103 -27.45 -18.52 9.28
N ARG A 104 -27.94 -17.76 10.24
CA ARG A 104 -27.64 -16.33 10.37
C ARG A 104 -26.98 -16.07 11.72
N ILE A 105 -25.84 -15.38 11.68
CA ILE A 105 -25.06 -15.00 12.85
C ILE A 105 -24.89 -13.48 12.84
N GLY A 106 -25.29 -12.80 13.92
CA GLY A 106 -25.10 -11.36 14.02
C GLY A 106 -23.63 -10.98 14.14
N ARG A 107 -22.87 -11.67 15.00
CA ARG A 107 -21.44 -11.47 15.17
C ARG A 107 -20.72 -12.78 15.42
N ALA A 108 -19.64 -13.00 14.71
CA ALA A 108 -18.73 -14.12 14.92
C ALA A 108 -17.33 -13.58 15.22
N GLU A 109 -16.76 -13.99 16.34
CA GLU A 109 -15.40 -13.67 16.75
C GLU A 109 -14.60 -14.97 16.82
N VAL A 110 -13.61 -15.10 15.93
CA VAL A 110 -12.73 -16.27 15.83
C VAL A 110 -11.39 -15.89 16.41
N LYS A 111 -10.94 -16.59 17.45
CA LYS A 111 -9.63 -16.39 18.07
C LYS A 111 -8.74 -17.57 17.71
N LEU A 112 -7.63 -17.30 17.04
CA LEU A 112 -6.65 -18.29 16.63
C LEU A 112 -5.33 -18.04 17.36
N PRO A 113 -4.90 -18.92 18.27
CA PRO A 113 -3.58 -18.82 18.84
C PRO A 113 -2.52 -19.17 17.80
N VAL A 114 -1.47 -18.37 17.74
CA VAL A 114 -0.31 -18.58 16.87
C VAL A 114 0.96 -18.55 17.71
N THR A 115 1.96 -19.33 17.32
CA THR A 115 3.29 -19.28 17.94
C THR A 115 4.04 -18.01 17.52
N GLU A 116 5.18 -17.73 18.14
CA GLU A 116 6.08 -16.66 17.68
C GLU A 116 6.57 -16.87 16.24
N GLY A 117 6.60 -18.11 15.76
CA GLY A 117 6.92 -18.49 14.38
C GLY A 117 5.73 -18.49 13.42
N ASP A 118 4.56 -17.90 13.78
CA ASP A 118 3.31 -17.86 13.00
C ASP A 118 2.68 -19.21 12.70
N ALA A 119 3.03 -20.23 13.46
CA ALA A 119 2.35 -21.50 13.36
C ALA A 119 1.01 -21.45 14.10
N LEU A 120 -0.06 -21.87 13.44
CA LEU A 120 -1.38 -22.05 14.05
C LEU A 120 -1.31 -23.22 15.05
N VAL A 121 -1.79 -22.99 16.27
CA VAL A 121 -1.94 -24.04 17.27
C VAL A 121 -3.28 -24.72 17.04
N VAL A 122 -3.26 -25.89 16.40
CA VAL A 122 -4.47 -26.66 16.07
C VAL A 122 -4.58 -27.86 17.01
N PRO A 123 -5.74 -28.13 17.62
CA PRO A 123 -5.94 -29.33 18.44
C PRO A 123 -5.63 -30.62 17.64
N ALA A 124 -4.97 -31.55 18.27
CA ALA A 124 -4.71 -32.85 17.67
C ALA A 124 -6.04 -33.55 17.30
N GLY A 125 -6.10 -34.12 16.08
CA GLY A 125 -7.29 -34.83 15.61
C GLY A 125 -8.43 -33.97 15.11
N LEU A 126 -8.34 -32.63 15.16
CA LEU A 126 -9.41 -31.75 14.66
C LEU A 126 -9.74 -32.03 13.20
N GLY A 127 -8.72 -32.23 12.34
CA GLY A 127 -8.92 -32.51 10.92
C GLY A 127 -9.64 -33.84 10.67
N GLU A 128 -9.39 -34.88 11.47
CA GLU A 128 -10.09 -36.17 11.41
C GLU A 128 -11.52 -36.03 11.96
N ALA A 129 -11.67 -35.32 13.06
CA ALA A 129 -12.98 -35.05 13.64
C ALA A 129 -13.91 -34.29 12.68
N LEU A 130 -13.38 -33.38 11.86
CA LEU A 130 -14.14 -32.65 10.86
C LEU A 130 -14.43 -33.46 9.60
N ARG A 131 -13.52 -34.35 9.17
CA ARG A 131 -13.72 -35.20 7.97
C ARG A 131 -14.79 -36.27 8.15
N GLY A 132 -14.94 -36.82 9.35
CA GLY A 132 -15.91 -37.88 9.65
C GLY A 132 -17.34 -37.41 9.86
N ARG A 133 -17.66 -36.13 9.62
CA ARG A 133 -18.98 -35.55 9.92
C ARG A 133 -19.77 -35.21 8.70
N ASP A 134 -20.98 -35.70 8.68
CA ASP A 134 -21.99 -35.41 7.65
C ASP A 134 -22.67 -34.06 7.98
N LEU A 135 -21.83 -32.99 7.99
CA LEU A 135 -22.27 -31.63 8.25
C LEU A 135 -22.08 -30.79 7.00
N ALA A 136 -23.17 -30.30 6.44
CA ALA A 136 -23.15 -29.39 5.31
C ALA A 136 -23.69 -28.02 5.73
N ILE A 137 -23.08 -26.96 5.20
CA ILE A 137 -23.52 -25.56 5.36
C ILE A 137 -23.96 -25.07 3.99
N GLU A 138 -25.29 -25.02 3.75
CA GLU A 138 -25.82 -24.58 2.47
C GLU A 138 -25.72 -23.07 2.33
N ASP A 139 -26.10 -22.33 3.39
CA ASP A 139 -26.06 -20.88 3.41
C ASP A 139 -25.86 -20.36 4.84
N LEU A 140 -24.68 -19.80 5.09
CA LEU A 140 -24.31 -19.17 6.37
C LEU A 140 -24.03 -17.71 6.16
N HIS A 141 -24.86 -16.86 6.76
CA HIS A 141 -24.68 -15.42 6.78
C HIS A 141 -24.13 -14.92 8.10
N VAL A 142 -23.01 -14.22 8.07
CA VAL A 142 -22.40 -13.56 9.23
C VAL A 142 -22.39 -12.06 8.97
N GLN A 143 -23.12 -11.29 9.80
CA GLN A 143 -23.17 -9.83 9.62
C GLN A 143 -21.82 -9.17 9.92
N GLN A 144 -21.16 -9.61 11.00
CA GLN A 144 -19.85 -9.12 11.41
C GLN A 144 -18.96 -10.31 11.76
N LEU A 145 -17.85 -10.43 11.06
CA LEU A 145 -16.80 -11.42 11.31
C LEU A 145 -15.55 -10.71 11.80
N LEU A 146 -15.08 -11.08 13.00
CA LEU A 146 -13.79 -10.65 13.53
C LEU A 146 -12.89 -11.87 13.69
N LEU A 147 -11.83 -11.93 12.92
CA LEU A 147 -10.77 -12.91 13.05
C LEU A 147 -9.61 -12.27 13.83
N THR A 148 -9.29 -12.84 14.98
CA THR A 148 -8.18 -12.37 15.84
C THR A 148 -7.14 -13.46 15.96
N THR A 149 -5.92 -13.18 15.54
CA THR A 149 -4.76 -14.04 15.87
C THR A 149 -4.11 -13.52 17.14
N VAL A 150 -3.74 -14.43 18.03
CA VAL A 150 -3.14 -14.08 19.31
C VAL A 150 -1.84 -14.86 19.47
N VAL A 151 -0.76 -14.16 19.78
CA VAL A 151 0.52 -14.76 20.19
C VAL A 151 0.55 -14.81 21.72
N PRO A 152 0.29 -15.95 22.38
CA PRO A 152 0.15 -16.01 23.83
C PRO A 152 1.41 -15.56 24.58
N ALA A 153 2.60 -15.83 24.04
CA ALA A 153 3.88 -15.50 24.66
C ALA A 153 4.14 -14.00 24.74
N THR A 154 3.65 -13.20 23.78
CA THR A 154 3.89 -11.73 23.71
C THR A 154 2.64 -10.90 23.94
N GLY A 155 1.46 -11.52 23.96
CA GLY A 155 0.17 -10.83 24.00
C GLY A 155 -0.17 -10.07 22.71
N ARG A 156 0.64 -10.18 21.64
CA ARG A 156 0.37 -9.52 20.36
C ARG A 156 -0.89 -10.09 19.74
N THR A 157 -1.73 -9.20 19.25
CA THR A 157 -2.96 -9.53 18.54
C THR A 157 -3.00 -8.83 17.19
N ASP A 158 -3.36 -9.57 16.14
CA ASP A 158 -3.66 -9.02 14.83
C ASP A 158 -5.13 -9.31 14.51
N GLN A 159 -5.84 -8.36 13.93
CA GLN A 159 -7.28 -8.47 13.68
C GLN A 159 -7.62 -8.26 12.22
N PHE A 160 -8.47 -9.13 11.69
CA PHE A 160 -9.10 -9.00 10.39
C PHE A 160 -10.62 -8.88 10.58
N TYR A 161 -11.20 -7.85 9.99
CA TYR A 161 -12.62 -7.55 10.07
C TYR A 161 -13.28 -7.69 8.70
N ALA A 162 -14.43 -8.38 8.66
CA ALA A 162 -15.26 -8.48 7.46
C ALA A 162 -16.75 -8.36 7.81
N GLU A 163 -17.53 -7.87 6.87
CA GLU A 163 -18.97 -7.63 6.98
C GLU A 163 -19.72 -8.39 5.89
N ALA A 164 -20.99 -8.68 6.17
CA ALA A 164 -21.90 -9.34 5.25
C ALA A 164 -21.29 -10.61 4.63
N VAL A 165 -20.63 -11.42 5.47
CA VAL A 165 -19.92 -12.62 5.03
C VAL A 165 -20.94 -13.73 4.78
N GLN A 166 -20.92 -14.29 3.57
CA GLN A 166 -21.68 -15.45 3.16
C GLN A 166 -20.73 -16.63 2.96
N ILE A 167 -21.03 -17.76 3.58
CA ILE A 167 -20.21 -18.97 3.53
C ILE A 167 -21.08 -20.14 3.06
N GLN A 168 -20.60 -20.88 2.07
CA GLN A 168 -21.20 -22.10 1.55
C GLN A 168 -20.14 -23.21 1.54
N ALA A 169 -20.48 -24.36 2.08
CA ALA A 169 -19.60 -25.53 2.08
C ALA A 169 -20.45 -26.82 2.11
N PRO A 170 -20.35 -27.68 1.09
CA PRO A 170 -21.03 -28.97 1.07
C PRO A 170 -20.51 -29.94 2.12
N ALA A 171 -19.29 -29.72 2.61
CA ALA A 171 -18.69 -30.41 3.74
C ALA A 171 -17.80 -29.46 4.54
N LEU A 172 -17.57 -29.75 5.84
CA LEU A 172 -16.73 -28.90 6.69
C LEU A 172 -15.27 -28.77 6.19
N VAL A 173 -14.79 -29.74 5.46
CA VAL A 173 -13.44 -29.74 4.88
C VAL A 173 -13.36 -29.07 3.50
N GLY A 174 -14.49 -28.59 2.98
CA GLY A 174 -14.60 -27.92 1.69
C GLY A 174 -15.27 -28.76 0.60
N PRO A 175 -15.37 -28.26 -0.63
CA PRO A 175 -14.92 -26.94 -1.09
C PRO A 175 -15.72 -25.79 -0.46
N TRP A 176 -15.04 -24.67 -0.21
CA TRP A 176 -15.62 -23.49 0.43
C TRP A 176 -15.83 -22.37 -0.58
N ARG A 177 -16.96 -21.69 -0.47
CA ARG A 177 -17.19 -20.41 -1.12
C ARG A 177 -17.51 -19.39 -0.06
N VAL A 178 -16.68 -18.35 0.03
CA VAL A 178 -16.83 -17.26 0.99
C VAL A 178 -16.89 -15.95 0.21
N ALA A 179 -17.91 -15.15 0.45
CA ALA A 179 -18.02 -13.81 -0.10
C ALA A 179 -18.31 -12.83 1.03
N GLY A 180 -17.87 -11.58 0.90
CA GLY A 180 -18.09 -10.56 1.93
C GLY A 180 -17.42 -9.25 1.55
N THR A 181 -17.39 -8.31 2.52
CA THR A 181 -16.69 -7.03 2.38
C THR A 181 -15.71 -6.82 3.53
N SER A 182 -14.53 -6.29 3.24
CA SER A 182 -13.53 -5.92 4.23
C SER A 182 -13.01 -4.53 3.94
N GLY A 183 -13.13 -3.61 4.88
CA GLY A 183 -12.77 -2.21 4.65
C GLY A 183 -13.50 -1.56 3.47
N GLY A 184 -14.74 -1.98 3.18
CA GLY A 184 -15.52 -1.53 2.03
C GLY A 184 -15.16 -2.20 0.70
N LEU A 185 -14.14 -3.08 0.66
CA LEU A 185 -13.75 -3.83 -0.53
C LEU A 185 -14.47 -5.18 -0.58
N PRO A 186 -15.26 -5.48 -1.61
CA PRO A 186 -15.86 -6.78 -1.78
C PRO A 186 -14.79 -7.82 -2.10
N PHE A 187 -14.94 -9.02 -1.55
CA PHE A 187 -14.05 -10.14 -1.84
C PHE A 187 -14.84 -11.44 -2.01
N THR A 188 -14.25 -12.36 -2.75
CA THR A 188 -14.73 -13.75 -2.91
C THR A 188 -13.53 -14.69 -2.80
N LEU A 189 -13.64 -15.67 -1.93
CA LEU A 189 -12.69 -16.77 -1.76
C LEU A 189 -13.38 -18.06 -2.16
N VAL A 190 -12.75 -18.83 -3.03
CA VAL A 190 -13.20 -20.16 -3.45
C VAL A 190 -12.08 -21.16 -3.20
N SER A 191 -12.38 -22.25 -2.53
CA SER A 191 -11.44 -23.37 -2.38
C SER A 191 -11.84 -24.55 -3.26
N GLY A 192 -10.83 -25.32 -3.68
CA GLY A 192 -11.04 -26.65 -4.22
C GLY A 192 -11.21 -27.70 -3.12
N GLU A 193 -11.34 -28.94 -3.55
CA GLU A 193 -11.23 -30.08 -2.64
C GLU A 193 -9.78 -30.29 -2.18
N PRO A 194 -9.56 -30.80 -0.95
CA PRO A 194 -8.22 -31.16 -0.50
C PRO A 194 -7.60 -32.25 -1.40
N ALA A 195 -6.40 -32.00 -1.87
CA ALA A 195 -5.63 -32.97 -2.63
C ALA A 195 -5.12 -34.12 -1.72
N ALA A 196 -4.55 -35.17 -2.31
CA ALA A 196 -4.05 -36.33 -1.57
C ALA A 196 -2.95 -35.98 -0.54
N ASP A 197 -2.19 -34.93 -0.77
CA ASP A 197 -1.20 -34.36 0.14
C ASP A 197 -1.78 -33.37 1.18
N GLY A 198 -3.10 -33.20 1.19
CA GLY A 198 -3.79 -32.27 2.08
C GLY A 198 -3.73 -30.79 1.66
N ALA A 199 -3.08 -30.47 0.54
CA ALA A 199 -3.08 -29.12 0.00
C ALA A 199 -4.40 -28.76 -0.65
N VAL A 200 -4.81 -27.50 -0.54
CA VAL A 200 -6.06 -26.97 -1.07
C VAL A 200 -5.75 -25.85 -2.07
N ALA A 201 -6.36 -25.93 -3.24
CA ALA A 201 -6.34 -24.80 -4.19
C ALA A 201 -7.28 -23.70 -3.69
N LEU A 202 -6.80 -22.48 -3.65
CA LEU A 202 -7.57 -21.29 -3.25
C LEU A 202 -7.55 -20.26 -4.37
N LYS A 203 -8.70 -19.69 -4.66
CA LYS A 203 -8.83 -18.51 -5.51
C LYS A 203 -9.47 -17.38 -4.70
N LEU A 204 -8.73 -16.29 -4.55
CA LEU A 204 -9.19 -15.07 -3.91
C LEU A 204 -9.32 -13.98 -4.98
N SER A 205 -10.46 -13.33 -5.03
CA SER A 205 -10.68 -12.18 -5.91
C SER A 205 -11.46 -11.12 -5.18
N GLY A 206 -11.29 -9.87 -5.58
CA GLY A 206 -12.05 -8.78 -4.97
C GLY A 206 -11.85 -7.46 -5.67
N GLY A 207 -12.52 -6.44 -5.14
CA GLY A 207 -12.59 -5.13 -5.74
C GLY A 207 -13.71 -5.00 -6.78
N GLY A 208 -13.64 -3.97 -7.60
CA GLY A 208 -14.66 -3.67 -8.61
C GLY A 208 -14.34 -2.39 -9.38
N ASP A 209 -15.31 -1.85 -10.10
CA ASP A 209 -15.10 -0.68 -10.97
C ASP A 209 -14.72 0.60 -10.21
N ALA A 210 -15.13 0.71 -8.94
CA ALA A 210 -14.82 1.85 -8.07
C ALA A 210 -13.67 1.57 -7.08
N HIS A 211 -13.07 0.38 -7.11
CA HIS A 211 -12.09 -0.07 -6.12
C HIS A 211 -10.93 -0.81 -6.79
N PRO A 212 -9.77 -0.89 -6.13
CA PRO A 212 -8.69 -1.75 -6.60
C PRO A 212 -9.19 -3.18 -6.84
N ARG A 213 -8.81 -3.77 -7.95
CA ARG A 213 -9.08 -5.18 -8.25
C ARG A 213 -7.89 -6.02 -7.85
N PHE A 214 -8.13 -7.08 -7.11
CA PHE A 214 -7.09 -8.04 -6.77
C PHE A 214 -7.55 -9.46 -7.08
N GLU A 215 -6.61 -10.26 -7.52
CA GLU A 215 -6.80 -11.69 -7.79
C GLU A 215 -5.58 -12.43 -7.26
N ALA A 216 -5.81 -13.56 -6.63
CA ALA A 216 -4.74 -14.46 -6.22
C ALA A 216 -5.21 -15.91 -6.37
N ASP A 217 -4.41 -16.70 -7.07
CA ASP A 217 -4.57 -18.13 -7.20
C ASP A 217 -3.43 -18.80 -6.44
N ALA A 218 -3.75 -19.64 -5.47
CA ALA A 218 -2.77 -20.25 -4.59
C ALA A 218 -3.07 -21.72 -4.32
N ARG A 219 -2.02 -22.50 -4.10
CA ARG A 219 -2.07 -23.81 -3.45
C ARG A 219 -1.58 -23.65 -2.03
N VAL A 220 -2.41 -24.00 -1.06
CA VAL A 220 -2.12 -23.84 0.37
C VAL A 220 -2.05 -25.20 1.03
N ALA A 221 -1.01 -25.42 1.81
CA ALA A 221 -0.83 -26.61 2.64
C ALA A 221 -0.53 -26.19 4.09
N PHE A 222 -0.95 -26.99 5.04
CA PHE A 222 -0.59 -26.82 6.44
C PHE A 222 0.45 -27.87 6.81
N VAL A 223 1.67 -27.44 7.11
CA VAL A 223 2.80 -28.32 7.42
C VAL A 223 3.21 -28.18 8.89
N PRO A 224 3.74 -29.23 9.55
CA PRO A 224 4.26 -29.09 10.90
C PRO A 224 5.34 -28.01 10.99
N ALA A 225 5.28 -27.17 12.01
CA ALA A 225 6.28 -26.11 12.24
C ALA A 225 7.68 -26.69 12.47
N ASP A 226 7.76 -27.82 13.18
CA ASP A 226 8.97 -28.60 13.36
C ASP A 226 8.84 -29.96 12.64
N PRO A 227 9.53 -30.18 11.50
CA PRO A 227 9.52 -31.44 10.78
C PRO A 227 10.17 -32.62 11.55
N ARG A 228 11.00 -32.31 12.56
CA ARG A 228 11.76 -33.30 13.34
C ARG A 228 11.04 -33.75 14.62
N GLY A 229 9.97 -33.09 14.99
CA GLY A 229 9.13 -33.42 16.14
C GLY A 229 8.46 -34.78 15.94
N GLY A 230 8.92 -35.80 16.66
CA GLY A 230 8.45 -37.17 16.54
C GLY A 230 6.95 -37.35 16.79
N ALA A 231 6.35 -38.35 16.14
CA ALA A 231 4.93 -38.68 16.07
C ALA A 231 4.24 -39.11 17.39
N ARG A 232 4.76 -38.83 18.57
CA ARG A 232 4.33 -39.46 19.84
C ARG A 232 3.61 -38.55 20.83
N SER A 233 3.25 -37.30 20.50
CA SER A 233 2.55 -36.44 21.48
C SER A 233 1.07 -36.27 21.13
N THR A 234 0.23 -36.48 22.12
CA THR A 234 -1.18 -36.06 22.18
C THR A 234 -1.31 -34.54 22.27
N GLU A 235 -0.21 -33.79 22.24
CA GLU A 235 -0.18 -32.33 22.33
C GLU A 235 -0.55 -31.69 21.00
N PRO A 236 -1.14 -30.47 21.05
CA PRO A 236 -1.47 -29.69 19.87
C PRO A 236 -0.20 -29.46 19.02
N ARG A 237 -0.25 -29.79 17.73
CA ARG A 237 0.88 -29.57 16.82
C ARG A 237 0.75 -28.19 16.19
N PRO A 238 1.75 -27.33 16.34
CA PRO A 238 1.76 -26.07 15.61
C PRO A 238 1.95 -26.35 14.10
N LEU A 239 1.01 -25.87 13.29
CA LEU A 239 1.02 -25.97 11.83
C LEU A 239 1.33 -24.61 11.21
N VAL A 240 2.24 -24.58 10.26
CA VAL A 240 2.54 -23.38 9.46
C VAL A 240 1.81 -23.50 8.12
N ALA A 241 1.13 -22.44 7.72
CA ALA A 241 0.57 -22.35 6.39
C ALA A 241 1.70 -22.09 5.38
N GLU A 242 1.83 -22.95 4.39
CA GLU A 242 2.65 -22.73 3.20
C GLU A 242 1.73 -22.51 2.01
N ALA A 243 2.01 -21.48 1.22
CA ALA A 243 1.24 -21.18 0.02
C ALA A 243 2.17 -20.85 -1.13
N GLU A 244 1.81 -21.29 -2.31
CA GLU A 244 2.48 -20.90 -3.55
C GLU A 244 1.43 -20.57 -4.62
N GLY A 245 1.72 -19.59 -5.46
CA GLY A 245 0.75 -19.19 -6.46
C GLY A 245 1.13 -17.93 -7.21
N SER A 246 0.12 -17.24 -7.73
CA SER A 246 0.26 -15.94 -8.38
C SER A 246 -0.74 -14.95 -7.80
N ALA A 247 -0.35 -13.68 -7.76
CA ALA A 247 -1.23 -12.60 -7.35
C ALA A 247 -1.14 -11.43 -8.33
N ARG A 248 -2.25 -10.73 -8.50
CA ARG A 248 -2.33 -9.52 -9.31
C ARG A 248 -3.18 -8.48 -8.60
N LEU A 249 -2.68 -7.25 -8.58
CA LEU A 249 -3.38 -6.06 -8.10
C LEU A 249 -3.46 -5.06 -9.24
N VAL A 250 -4.65 -4.53 -9.51
CA VAL A 250 -4.87 -3.49 -10.51
C VAL A 250 -5.59 -2.35 -9.84
N VAL A 251 -4.98 -1.17 -9.86
CA VAL A 251 -5.58 0.08 -9.41
C VAL A 251 -5.85 0.91 -10.65
N GLY A 252 -7.11 1.10 -10.97
CA GLY A 252 -7.55 1.93 -12.08
C GLY A 252 -8.07 3.29 -11.63
N PRO A 253 -8.24 4.25 -12.54
CA PRO A 253 -8.96 5.48 -12.23
C PRO A 253 -10.41 5.11 -11.88
N PRO A 254 -11.00 5.68 -10.82
CA PRO A 254 -12.41 5.48 -10.55
C PRO A 254 -13.23 5.98 -11.75
N ALA A 255 -14.27 5.24 -12.13
CA ALA A 255 -15.08 5.47 -13.32
C ALA A 255 -15.68 6.91 -13.44
N GLN A 256 -15.79 7.63 -12.32
CA GLN A 256 -16.31 9.00 -12.23
C GLN A 256 -15.23 10.09 -12.13
N ALA A 257 -13.96 9.73 -12.08
CA ALA A 257 -12.84 10.66 -11.92
C ALA A 257 -11.69 10.29 -12.85
N ALA A 258 -11.96 10.20 -14.16
CA ALA A 258 -10.93 10.01 -15.17
C ALA A 258 -9.80 11.03 -14.97
N GLY A 259 -8.57 10.56 -14.73
CA GLY A 259 -7.41 11.40 -14.43
C GLY A 259 -7.21 11.77 -12.94
N ALA A 260 -8.01 11.23 -12.00
CA ALA A 260 -7.86 11.54 -10.57
C ALA A 260 -6.76 10.75 -9.87
N TYR A 261 -6.36 9.59 -10.39
CA TYR A 261 -5.34 8.71 -9.81
C TYR A 261 -4.43 8.17 -10.88
N LEU A 262 -3.17 7.94 -10.52
CA LEU A 262 -2.23 7.21 -11.37
C LEU A 262 -2.63 5.73 -11.36
N PRO A 263 -3.10 5.17 -12.48
CA PRO A 263 -3.40 3.75 -12.55
C PRO A 263 -2.12 2.92 -12.53
N PHE A 264 -2.14 1.79 -11.83
CA PHE A 264 -1.03 0.85 -11.86
C PHE A 264 -1.51 -0.59 -11.78
N ALA A 265 -0.70 -1.50 -12.28
CA ALA A 265 -0.87 -2.93 -12.14
C ALA A 265 0.40 -3.55 -11.56
N LEU A 266 0.22 -4.43 -10.60
CA LEU A 266 1.30 -5.18 -9.97
C LEU A 266 0.92 -6.65 -9.99
N GLY A 267 1.81 -7.52 -10.47
CA GLY A 267 1.58 -8.95 -10.49
C GLY A 267 2.87 -9.73 -10.32
N GLY A 268 2.76 -10.97 -9.85
CA GLY A 268 3.91 -11.83 -9.68
C GLY A 268 3.54 -13.19 -9.12
N LYS A 269 4.47 -14.14 -9.20
CA LYS A 269 4.36 -15.42 -8.50
C LYS A 269 4.81 -15.22 -7.06
N PHE A 270 4.19 -15.94 -6.14
CA PHE A 270 4.57 -15.83 -4.73
C PHE A 270 4.74 -17.19 -4.07
N LYS A 271 5.56 -17.21 -3.03
CA LYS A 271 5.66 -18.26 -2.04
C LYS A 271 5.53 -17.64 -0.66
N ALA A 272 4.64 -18.23 0.14
CA ALA A 272 4.39 -17.78 1.50
C ALA A 272 4.66 -18.89 2.49
N ARG A 273 5.21 -18.52 3.65
CA ARG A 273 5.33 -19.40 4.81
C ARG A 273 5.03 -18.60 6.07
N GLY A 274 3.95 -18.98 6.75
CA GLY A 274 3.43 -18.19 7.85
C GLY A 274 3.11 -16.77 7.41
N ALA A 275 3.64 -15.77 8.10
CA ALA A 275 3.40 -14.35 7.78
C ALA A 275 4.36 -13.77 6.72
N LEU A 276 5.34 -14.54 6.24
CA LEU A 276 6.29 -14.06 5.25
C LEU A 276 5.87 -14.50 3.84
N VAL A 277 5.59 -13.54 2.97
CA VAL A 277 5.27 -13.74 1.56
C VAL A 277 6.42 -13.21 0.71
N ARG A 278 6.97 -14.02 -0.18
CA ARG A 278 8.00 -13.63 -1.15
C ARG A 278 7.42 -13.67 -2.54
N PHE A 279 7.66 -12.62 -3.31
CA PHE A 279 7.25 -12.51 -4.70
C PHE A 279 8.45 -12.65 -5.62
N GLU A 280 8.31 -13.48 -6.63
CA GLU A 280 9.28 -13.71 -7.70
C GLU A 280 8.68 -13.25 -9.03
N GLY A 281 9.51 -12.66 -9.90
CA GLY A 281 9.03 -12.20 -11.21
C GLY A 281 7.93 -11.16 -11.11
N VAL A 282 8.08 -10.21 -10.21
CA VAL A 282 7.15 -9.09 -10.09
C VAL A 282 7.17 -8.27 -11.38
N ASN A 283 6.00 -8.00 -11.94
CA ASN A 283 5.80 -7.09 -13.04
C ASN A 283 4.96 -5.91 -12.51
N ALA A 284 5.51 -4.72 -12.61
CA ALA A 284 4.85 -3.48 -12.25
C ALA A 284 4.65 -2.64 -13.50
N GLU A 285 3.42 -2.23 -13.75
CA GLU A 285 3.04 -1.33 -14.85
C GLU A 285 2.40 -0.09 -14.25
N ILE A 286 2.97 1.08 -14.51
CA ILE A 286 2.41 2.37 -14.12
C ILE A 286 1.76 2.96 -15.36
N ASP A 287 0.51 3.41 -15.26
CA ASP A 287 -0.35 3.86 -16.37
C ASP A 287 -0.56 2.78 -17.46
N PRO A 288 -1.07 1.58 -17.13
CA PRO A 288 -1.18 0.45 -18.06
C PRO A 288 -2.13 0.72 -19.24
N GLY A 289 -3.01 1.71 -19.14
CA GLY A 289 -3.91 2.14 -20.22
C GLY A 289 -3.36 3.24 -21.12
N GLY A 290 -2.19 3.79 -20.80
CA GLY A 290 -1.53 4.91 -21.48
C GLY A 290 -0.12 4.57 -21.90
N GLN A 291 0.83 5.46 -21.55
CA GLN A 291 2.26 5.24 -21.77
C GLN A 291 2.87 4.50 -20.57
N ALA A 292 2.66 3.18 -20.53
CA ALA A 292 3.03 2.36 -19.39
C ALA A 292 4.54 2.36 -19.12
N LEU A 293 4.91 2.75 -17.90
CA LEU A 293 6.25 2.47 -17.38
C LEU A 293 6.27 1.03 -16.85
N ARG A 294 7.11 0.19 -17.45
CA ARG A 294 7.19 -1.23 -17.11
C ARG A 294 8.46 -1.52 -16.35
N LEU A 295 8.28 -2.15 -15.19
CA LEU A 295 9.37 -2.56 -14.33
C LEU A 295 9.18 -4.05 -13.96
N SER A 296 10.27 -4.73 -13.74
CA SER A 296 10.29 -6.12 -13.28
C SER A 296 11.14 -6.23 -12.03
N GLY A 297 10.92 -7.30 -11.27
CA GLY A 297 11.73 -7.46 -10.06
C GLY A 297 11.23 -8.53 -9.11
N SER A 298 11.43 -8.28 -7.82
CA SER A 298 11.05 -9.16 -6.72
C SER A 298 10.50 -8.36 -5.55
N GLY A 299 9.83 -9.06 -4.64
CA GLY A 299 9.31 -8.41 -3.45
C GLY A 299 9.13 -9.36 -2.28
N GLN A 300 8.91 -8.79 -1.12
CA GLN A 300 8.53 -9.55 0.08
C GLN A 300 7.56 -8.74 0.94
N ILE A 301 6.66 -9.44 1.62
CA ILE A 301 5.74 -8.85 2.59
C ILE A 301 5.89 -9.60 3.90
N ASP A 302 6.17 -8.88 4.99
CA ASP A 302 6.09 -9.37 6.35
C ASP A 302 4.76 -8.90 6.96
N LEU A 303 3.78 -9.79 7.02
CA LEU A 303 2.46 -9.50 7.57
C LEU A 303 2.46 -9.25 9.07
N ARG A 304 3.49 -9.71 9.81
CA ARG A 304 3.63 -9.39 11.24
C ARG A 304 3.94 -7.94 11.49
N ARG A 305 4.82 -7.38 10.65
CA ARG A 305 5.28 -5.99 10.77
C ARG A 305 4.50 -5.04 9.89
N TRP A 306 3.62 -5.56 9.04
CA TRP A 306 2.93 -4.81 8.01
C TRP A 306 3.93 -3.99 7.17
N ARG A 307 4.96 -4.69 6.72
CA ARG A 307 6.05 -4.10 5.94
C ARG A 307 6.28 -4.88 4.66
N ALA A 308 6.36 -4.18 3.57
CA ALA A 308 6.69 -4.73 2.27
C ALA A 308 8.03 -4.17 1.78
N GLY A 309 8.81 -5.00 1.12
CA GLY A 309 9.98 -4.60 0.35
C GLY A 309 9.75 -4.92 -1.12
N LEU A 310 10.10 -4.00 -2.01
CA LEU A 310 9.94 -4.15 -3.45
C LEU A 310 11.21 -3.67 -4.13
N THR A 311 11.88 -4.56 -4.85
CA THR A 311 13.04 -4.28 -5.69
C THR A 311 12.60 -4.36 -7.14
N LEU A 312 12.70 -3.24 -7.86
CA LEU A 312 12.25 -3.10 -9.23
C LEU A 312 13.39 -2.65 -10.15
N GLU A 313 13.39 -3.19 -11.34
CA GLU A 313 14.40 -2.92 -12.37
C GLU A 313 13.71 -2.62 -13.70
N ALA A 314 14.30 -1.72 -14.46
CA ALA A 314 13.93 -1.46 -15.84
C ALA A 314 15.17 -1.19 -16.69
N ARG A 315 15.16 -1.68 -17.94
CA ARG A 315 16.24 -1.35 -18.89
C ARG A 315 16.08 0.05 -19.43
N ARG A 316 14.85 0.42 -19.78
CA ARG A 316 14.56 1.73 -20.36
C ARG A 316 13.17 2.20 -19.95
N LEU A 317 13.07 3.44 -19.49
CA LEU A 317 11.81 4.13 -19.21
C LEU A 317 11.71 5.38 -20.08
N ASP A 318 10.55 5.60 -20.69
CA ASP A 318 10.24 6.85 -21.38
C ASP A 318 9.41 7.73 -20.44
N LEU A 319 10.12 8.56 -19.67
CA LEU A 319 9.51 9.45 -18.71
C LEU A 319 8.80 10.62 -19.40
N ASP A 320 9.30 11.08 -20.56
CA ASP A 320 8.67 12.15 -21.32
C ASP A 320 7.30 11.72 -21.84
N ALA A 321 7.22 10.54 -22.46
CA ALA A 321 5.94 10.00 -22.93
C ALA A 321 4.96 9.78 -21.78
N PHE A 322 5.47 9.28 -20.64
CA PHE A 322 4.65 9.13 -19.43
C PHE A 322 4.15 10.47 -18.88
N LEU A 323 5.02 11.47 -18.72
CA LEU A 323 4.65 12.79 -18.18
C LEU A 323 3.66 13.54 -19.08
N LEU A 324 3.67 13.28 -20.39
CA LEU A 324 2.71 13.83 -21.34
C LEU A 324 1.39 13.06 -21.34
N SER A 325 1.33 11.85 -20.81
CA SER A 325 0.09 11.08 -20.68
C SER A 325 -0.88 11.70 -19.66
N PRO A 326 -2.20 11.45 -19.78
CA PRO A 326 -3.16 11.89 -18.78
C PRO A 326 -2.83 11.39 -17.35
N GLY A 327 -2.31 10.17 -17.23
CA GLY A 327 -1.86 9.58 -15.96
C GLY A 327 -0.66 10.32 -15.38
N GLY A 328 0.34 10.61 -16.20
CA GLY A 328 1.52 11.37 -15.81
C GLY A 328 1.20 12.81 -15.41
N GLN A 329 0.33 13.49 -16.16
CA GLN A 329 -0.13 14.84 -15.81
C GLN A 329 -0.90 14.85 -14.47
N ALA A 330 -1.76 13.83 -14.24
CA ALA A 330 -2.45 13.68 -12.97
C ALA A 330 -1.48 13.41 -11.81
N PHE A 331 -0.42 12.63 -12.05
CA PHE A 331 0.63 12.38 -11.07
C PHE A 331 1.40 13.65 -10.68
N VAL A 332 1.80 14.45 -11.66
CA VAL A 332 2.50 15.73 -11.41
C VAL A 332 1.60 16.70 -10.63
N ALA A 333 0.30 16.75 -10.96
CA ALA A 333 -0.63 17.68 -10.31
C ALA A 333 -1.03 17.27 -8.88
N ARG A 334 -1.07 15.97 -8.57
CA ARG A 334 -1.71 15.43 -7.36
C ARG A 334 -0.86 14.47 -6.54
N GLY A 335 0.29 14.03 -7.07
CA GLY A 335 1.16 13.05 -6.44
C GLY A 335 0.65 11.59 -6.53
N LEU A 336 1.17 10.74 -5.66
CA LEU A 336 0.81 9.32 -5.60
C LEU A 336 -0.65 9.14 -5.12
N PRO A 337 -1.39 8.18 -5.70
CA PRO A 337 -2.75 7.91 -5.28
C PRO A 337 -2.80 7.43 -3.82
N LYS A 338 -3.68 8.02 -3.02
CA LYS A 338 -3.98 7.52 -1.68
C LYS A 338 -4.88 6.30 -1.80
N VAL A 339 -4.33 5.13 -1.63
CA VAL A 339 -5.10 3.88 -1.60
C VAL A 339 -5.86 3.84 -0.26
N GLY A 340 -7.20 3.88 -0.30
CA GLY A 340 -8.05 3.75 0.89
C GLY A 340 -8.55 5.06 1.52
N ALA A 341 -8.50 6.19 0.83
CA ALA A 341 -8.85 7.52 1.36
C ALA A 341 -10.28 7.68 1.94
N LYS A 342 -11.23 6.80 1.64
CA LYS A 342 -12.59 6.85 2.21
C LYS A 342 -12.75 6.15 3.57
N SER A 343 -11.72 5.45 4.05
CA SER A 343 -11.79 4.66 5.29
C SER A 343 -10.75 5.08 6.34
N GLY A 344 -10.23 6.30 6.27
CA GLY A 344 -9.16 6.76 7.18
C GLY A 344 -7.82 6.07 6.90
N GLY A 345 -7.61 5.52 5.70
CA GLY A 345 -6.55 4.61 5.39
C GLY A 345 -5.48 5.19 4.48
N GLY A 346 -4.30 5.17 4.98
CA GLY A 346 -3.08 5.10 4.21
C GLY A 346 -2.87 3.70 3.62
N LEU A 347 -1.68 3.41 3.13
CA LEU A 347 -1.27 2.07 2.72
C LEU A 347 -1.41 1.11 3.91
N PRO A 348 -1.91 -0.11 3.71
CA PRO A 348 -2.00 -1.09 4.79
C PRO A 348 -0.63 -1.49 5.33
N VAL A 349 0.44 -1.26 4.57
CA VAL A 349 1.81 -1.64 4.89
C VAL A 349 2.77 -0.47 4.65
N MET A 350 3.87 -0.43 5.40
CA MET A 350 5.03 0.38 5.04
C MET A 350 5.74 -0.30 3.87
N LEU A 351 6.10 0.48 2.84
CA LEU A 351 6.73 -0.04 1.63
C LEU A 351 8.15 0.49 1.47
N ASP A 352 9.15 -0.40 1.57
CA ASP A 352 10.52 -0.12 1.18
C ASP A 352 10.67 -0.35 -0.33
N LEU A 353 11.15 0.66 -1.03
CA LEU A 353 11.37 0.63 -2.47
C LEU A 353 12.87 0.66 -2.79
N ASP A 354 13.28 -0.19 -3.69
CA ASP A 354 14.60 -0.18 -4.33
C ASP A 354 14.38 -0.23 -5.84
N LEU A 355 14.72 0.85 -6.52
CA LEU A 355 14.52 1.04 -7.96
C LEU A 355 15.86 1.18 -8.65
N SER A 356 16.08 0.42 -9.73
CA SER A 356 17.24 0.50 -10.61
C SER A 356 16.79 0.59 -12.06
N VAL A 357 17.22 1.65 -12.78
CA VAL A 357 16.88 1.87 -14.18
C VAL A 357 18.17 2.12 -14.96
N GLU A 358 18.42 1.31 -15.99
CA GLU A 358 19.64 1.45 -16.80
C GLU A 358 19.62 2.75 -17.61
N ALA A 359 18.48 3.05 -18.27
CA ALA A 359 18.29 4.25 -19.08
C ALA A 359 16.87 4.83 -18.89
N ALA A 360 16.74 6.14 -18.84
CA ALA A 360 15.47 6.84 -18.86
C ALA A 360 15.53 8.06 -19.77
N VAL A 361 14.49 8.28 -20.56
CA VAL A 361 14.37 9.49 -21.39
C VAL A 361 13.63 10.56 -20.59
N LEU A 362 14.27 11.68 -20.37
CA LEU A 362 13.71 12.84 -19.68
C LEU A 362 14.23 14.13 -20.33
N GLY A 363 13.33 15.00 -20.75
CA GLY A 363 13.68 16.22 -21.50
C GLY A 363 14.30 15.92 -22.86
N PHE A 364 13.82 14.87 -23.53
CA PHE A 364 14.28 14.39 -24.84
C PHE A 364 15.75 13.93 -24.88
N GLU A 365 16.35 13.70 -23.72
CA GLU A 365 17.71 13.20 -23.56
C GLU A 365 17.74 11.98 -22.67
N GLU A 366 18.76 11.13 -22.85
CA GLU A 366 18.90 9.91 -22.07
C GLU A 366 19.67 10.17 -20.78
N TRP A 367 19.04 9.80 -19.68
CA TRP A 367 19.65 9.67 -18.37
C TRP A 367 20.02 8.22 -18.13
N SER A 368 21.11 7.94 -17.46
CA SER A 368 21.58 6.58 -17.21
C SER A 368 21.81 6.30 -15.73
N ASN A 369 21.83 5.00 -15.37
CA ASN A 369 22.14 4.52 -14.04
C ASN A 369 21.27 5.16 -12.92
N LEU A 370 19.98 5.29 -13.16
CA LEU A 370 19.07 5.81 -12.15
C LEU A 370 18.89 4.77 -11.05
N LYS A 371 19.17 5.15 -9.83
CA LYS A 371 18.95 4.34 -8.63
C LYS A 371 18.20 5.17 -7.60
N ALA A 372 17.15 4.60 -7.05
CA ALA A 372 16.37 5.23 -5.99
C ALA A 372 16.04 4.23 -4.89
N THR A 373 16.34 4.57 -3.65
CA THR A 373 15.91 3.80 -2.49
C THR A 373 15.11 4.69 -1.55
N GLY A 374 14.00 4.18 -1.07
CA GLY A 374 13.13 4.97 -0.21
C GLY A 374 12.14 4.12 0.59
N THR A 375 11.40 4.78 1.46
CA THR A 375 10.31 4.16 2.23
C THR A 375 9.08 5.00 2.07
N LEU A 376 8.00 4.38 1.59
CA LEU A 376 6.68 4.95 1.55
C LEU A 376 5.96 4.55 2.84
N ASP A 377 5.57 5.52 3.63
CA ASP A 377 4.87 5.29 4.87
C ASP A 377 3.35 5.03 4.65
N ARG A 378 2.66 4.69 5.72
CA ARG A 378 1.21 4.42 5.66
C ARG A 378 0.37 5.65 5.34
N THR A 379 0.89 6.85 5.53
CA THR A 379 0.19 8.11 5.27
C THR A 379 0.39 8.63 3.85
N GLY A 380 1.30 8.00 3.08
CA GLY A 380 1.64 8.37 1.71
C GLY A 380 2.85 9.29 1.61
N GLY A 381 3.55 9.55 2.72
CA GLY A 381 4.83 10.25 2.73
C GLY A 381 5.95 9.34 2.20
N LEU A 382 6.79 9.84 1.30
CA LEU A 382 7.93 9.10 0.75
C LEU A 382 9.24 9.69 1.31
N LEU A 383 9.93 8.90 2.12
CA LEU A 383 11.29 9.18 2.51
C LEU A 383 12.25 8.64 1.45
N LEU A 384 12.80 9.52 0.61
CA LEU A 384 13.84 9.21 -0.35
C LEU A 384 15.18 9.12 0.39
N ARG A 385 15.66 7.90 0.64
CA ARG A 385 16.94 7.69 1.35
C ARG A 385 18.13 8.03 0.47
N ARG A 386 18.03 7.67 -0.82
CA ARG A 386 19.05 7.93 -1.83
C ARG A 386 18.43 7.96 -3.21
N PHE A 387 18.81 8.95 -3.96
CA PHE A 387 18.64 9.00 -5.41
C PHE A 387 20.00 9.25 -6.05
N SER A 388 20.29 8.59 -7.14
CA SER A 388 21.47 8.89 -7.98
C SER A 388 21.13 8.60 -9.43
N ALA A 389 21.63 9.44 -10.33
CA ALA A 389 21.48 9.29 -11.77
C ALA A 389 22.62 10.01 -12.49
N VAL A 390 22.90 9.60 -13.71
CA VAL A 390 23.81 10.30 -14.61
C VAL A 390 22.95 11.00 -15.66
N ALA A 391 22.95 12.33 -15.61
CA ALA A 391 22.25 13.21 -16.55
C ALA A 391 23.09 13.41 -17.83
N PRO A 392 22.49 13.98 -18.90
CA PRO A 392 23.21 14.36 -20.12
C PRO A 392 24.44 15.19 -19.83
N GLY A 393 25.54 14.92 -20.57
CA GLY A 393 26.84 15.55 -20.34
C GLY A 393 27.64 14.90 -19.20
N ALA A 394 27.33 13.64 -18.83
CA ALA A 394 27.97 12.89 -17.76
C ALA A 394 27.85 13.56 -16.37
N ALA A 395 26.82 14.37 -16.18
CA ALA A 395 26.54 15.02 -14.91
C ALA A 395 25.91 14.04 -13.92
N THR A 396 26.57 13.78 -12.80
CA THR A 396 26.02 12.95 -11.71
C THR A 396 25.10 13.79 -10.84
N VAL A 397 23.87 13.34 -10.66
CA VAL A 397 22.88 13.95 -9.77
C VAL A 397 22.64 13.02 -8.60
N THR A 398 22.64 13.56 -7.39
CA THR A 398 22.27 12.84 -6.17
C THR A 398 21.28 13.64 -5.36
N ALA A 399 20.34 12.96 -4.74
CA ALA A 399 19.35 13.58 -3.84
C ALA A 399 18.96 12.61 -2.72
N SER A 400 18.52 13.17 -1.61
CA SER A 400 17.85 12.45 -0.53
C SER A 400 16.90 13.43 0.17
N GLY A 401 15.90 12.95 0.89
CA GLY A 401 14.97 13.85 1.57
C GLY A 401 13.55 13.29 1.65
N GLU A 402 12.64 14.16 1.96
CA GLU A 402 11.22 13.82 2.14
C GLU A 402 10.41 14.33 0.95
N ILE A 403 9.53 13.50 0.44
CA ILE A 403 8.52 13.86 -0.56
C ILE A 403 7.16 13.71 0.11
N ASP A 404 6.53 14.83 0.40
CA ASP A 404 5.16 14.90 0.88
C ASP A 404 4.22 15.09 -0.33
N THR A 405 3.12 14.34 -0.36
CA THR A 405 2.16 14.38 -1.47
C THR A 405 0.85 15.06 -1.12
N ASP A 406 0.70 15.59 0.10
CA ASP A 406 -0.53 16.23 0.59
C ASP A 406 -0.32 17.69 0.99
N PRO A 407 -1.07 18.65 0.48
CA PRO A 407 -2.10 18.59 -0.58
C PRO A 407 -1.52 18.55 -1.99
N SER A 408 -0.23 18.83 -2.16
CA SER A 408 0.51 18.81 -3.42
C SER A 408 1.92 18.27 -3.20
N PRO A 409 2.55 17.68 -4.24
CA PRO A 409 3.91 17.16 -4.13
C PRO A 409 4.88 18.25 -3.65
N ARG A 410 5.61 17.93 -2.56
CA ARG A 410 6.66 18.78 -2.00
C ARG A 410 7.88 17.93 -1.72
N PHE A 411 9.01 18.34 -2.24
CA PHE A 411 10.31 17.76 -1.93
C PHE A 411 11.06 18.65 -0.94
N THR A 412 11.72 18.06 0.05
CA THR A 412 12.63 18.76 0.96
C THR A 412 13.83 17.89 1.26
N GLY A 413 15.02 18.37 0.95
CA GLY A 413 16.26 17.66 1.23
C GLY A 413 17.47 18.15 0.45
N PRO A 414 18.66 17.58 0.71
CA PRO A 414 19.88 17.87 -0.02
C PRO A 414 19.82 17.33 -1.45
N VAL A 415 20.32 18.17 -2.37
CA VAL A 415 20.53 17.82 -3.77
C VAL A 415 21.95 18.23 -4.13
N ALA A 416 22.65 17.36 -4.84
CA ALA A 416 23.96 17.66 -5.41
C ALA A 416 24.04 17.23 -6.87
N LEU A 417 24.81 18.01 -7.65
CA LEU A 417 25.12 17.77 -9.05
C LEU A 417 26.61 17.99 -9.27
N ALA A 418 27.26 17.08 -9.97
CA ALA A 418 28.66 17.21 -10.37
C ALA A 418 28.82 16.82 -11.85
N ALA A 419 29.38 17.70 -12.66
CA ALA A 419 29.71 17.44 -14.06
C ALA A 419 31.16 17.77 -14.33
N PRO A 420 31.94 16.81 -14.86
CA PRO A 420 33.35 17.03 -15.22
C PRO A 420 33.52 18.07 -16.32
N ALA A 421 32.55 18.16 -17.23
CA ALA A 421 32.46 19.16 -18.29
C ALA A 421 31.00 19.62 -18.39
N SER A 422 30.77 20.92 -18.26
CA SER A 422 29.42 21.48 -18.13
C SER A 422 28.73 21.79 -19.48
N ASP A 423 29.40 21.71 -20.62
CA ASP A 423 28.81 22.04 -21.91
C ASP A 423 27.65 21.13 -22.33
N GLY A 424 27.73 19.82 -22.02
CA GLY A 424 26.64 18.87 -22.23
C GLY A 424 25.42 19.18 -21.38
N LEU A 425 25.64 19.45 -20.08
CA LEU A 425 24.61 19.88 -19.16
C LEU A 425 24.01 21.22 -19.60
N GLY A 426 24.83 22.19 -20.03
CA GLY A 426 24.36 23.47 -20.52
C GLY A 426 23.46 23.36 -21.76
N ARG A 427 23.80 22.48 -22.72
CA ARG A 427 22.91 22.19 -23.86
C ARG A 427 21.58 21.56 -23.43
N TYR A 428 21.64 20.61 -22.51
CA TYR A 428 20.43 19.98 -21.97
C TYR A 428 19.49 20.98 -21.30
N LEU A 429 20.01 21.83 -20.41
CA LEU A 429 19.23 22.86 -19.71
C LEU A 429 18.60 23.88 -20.69
N ARG A 430 19.35 24.31 -21.72
CA ARG A 430 18.79 25.18 -22.76
C ARG A 430 17.65 24.54 -23.53
N ARG A 431 17.72 23.24 -23.85
CA ARG A 431 16.60 22.51 -24.47
C ARG A 431 15.35 22.47 -23.58
N LEU A 432 15.52 22.42 -22.28
CA LEU A 432 14.41 22.53 -21.33
C LEU A 432 13.84 23.94 -21.18
N GLY A 433 14.35 24.91 -21.96
CA GLY A 433 13.91 26.31 -21.88
C GLY A 433 14.54 27.08 -20.73
N LEU A 434 15.52 26.50 -20.04
CA LEU A 434 16.28 27.16 -18.97
C LEU A 434 17.48 27.91 -19.59
N ASP A 435 17.19 28.85 -20.50
CA ASP A 435 18.21 29.70 -21.12
C ASP A 435 18.36 30.98 -20.30
N GLY A 436 19.57 31.25 -19.84
CA GLY A 436 19.82 32.41 -19.00
C GLY A 436 21.25 32.48 -18.46
N PRO A 437 21.55 33.44 -17.55
CA PRO A 437 22.89 33.62 -16.99
C PRO A 437 23.51 32.36 -16.40
N PRO A 438 22.78 31.49 -15.66
CA PRO A 438 23.36 30.28 -15.13
C PRO A 438 23.85 29.32 -16.22
N THR A 439 23.12 29.18 -17.33
CA THR A 439 23.50 28.29 -18.44
C THR A 439 24.60 28.86 -19.33
N ALA A 440 24.72 30.18 -19.41
CA ALA A 440 25.82 30.86 -20.12
C ALA A 440 27.18 30.62 -19.44
N LEU A 441 27.20 30.35 -18.12
CA LEU A 441 28.40 30.03 -17.37
C LEU A 441 28.87 28.58 -17.57
N LEU A 442 28.04 27.72 -18.17
CA LEU A 442 28.33 26.30 -18.41
C LEU A 442 29.01 26.12 -19.76
N ASP A 443 30.27 26.45 -19.82
CA ASP A 443 31.13 26.56 -21.04
C ASP A 443 32.21 25.47 -21.11
N GLY A 444 31.92 24.30 -20.58
CA GLY A 444 32.86 23.16 -20.60
C GLY A 444 33.70 23.03 -19.33
N ARG A 445 33.68 24.03 -18.44
CA ARG A 445 34.35 23.94 -17.14
C ARG A 445 33.68 22.91 -16.23
N PRO A 446 34.43 22.26 -15.32
CA PRO A 446 33.81 21.41 -14.32
C PRO A 446 32.89 22.22 -13.43
N VAL A 447 31.71 21.63 -13.09
CA VAL A 447 30.73 22.23 -12.22
C VAL A 447 30.33 21.27 -11.10
N GLU A 448 30.30 21.79 -9.89
CA GLU A 448 29.76 21.10 -8.73
C GLU A 448 28.74 22.01 -8.03
N VAL A 449 27.55 21.51 -7.81
CA VAL A 449 26.47 22.24 -7.13
C VAL A 449 25.94 21.40 -5.99
N SER A 450 25.73 22.00 -4.82
CA SER A 450 24.99 21.39 -3.73
C SER A 450 24.12 22.41 -3.03
N ALA A 451 22.93 22.01 -2.61
CA ALA A 451 22.00 22.85 -1.87
C ALA A 451 21.00 22.01 -1.07
N GLU A 452 20.47 22.60 0.01
CA GLU A 452 19.23 22.15 0.63
C GLU A 452 18.05 22.73 -0.15
N VAL A 453 17.32 21.87 -0.81
CA VAL A 453 16.20 22.22 -1.70
C VAL A 453 14.89 21.98 -0.99
N SER A 454 13.97 22.96 -1.07
CA SER A 454 12.55 22.73 -0.78
C SER A 454 11.76 23.21 -2.00
N ALA A 455 11.04 22.31 -2.66
CA ALA A 455 10.27 22.59 -3.86
C ALA A 455 8.82 22.11 -3.71
N ALA A 456 7.86 22.96 -4.11
CA ALA A 456 6.43 22.66 -4.10
C ALA A 456 5.76 23.32 -5.32
N GLY A 457 5.35 22.51 -6.29
CA GLY A 457 4.91 23.02 -7.59
C GLY A 457 6.01 23.85 -8.26
N THR A 458 5.75 25.11 -8.59
CA THR A 458 6.74 26.04 -9.15
C THR A 458 7.48 26.86 -8.10
N ALA A 459 7.05 26.81 -6.82
CA ALA A 459 7.75 27.46 -5.73
C ALA A 459 8.98 26.66 -5.32
N PHE A 460 10.11 27.32 -5.07
CA PHE A 460 11.30 26.65 -4.53
C PHE A 460 12.09 27.56 -3.58
N SER A 461 12.85 26.91 -2.71
CA SER A 461 13.89 27.57 -1.93
C SER A 461 15.16 26.73 -1.93
N LEU A 462 16.29 27.40 -2.10
CA LEU A 462 17.64 26.86 -2.01
C LEU A 462 18.31 27.46 -0.80
N ARG A 463 18.76 26.64 0.11
CA ARG A 463 19.55 27.07 1.28
C ARG A 463 20.91 26.40 1.22
N ASN A 464 21.90 27.07 1.78
CA ASN A 464 23.27 26.55 1.80
C ASN A 464 23.80 26.20 0.39
N LEU A 465 23.37 26.97 -0.62
CA LEU A 465 23.86 26.80 -1.99
C LEU A 465 25.37 26.92 -2.02
N ARG A 466 26.03 25.95 -2.60
CA ARG A 466 27.45 25.95 -2.94
C ARG A 466 27.56 25.57 -4.40
N LEU A 467 28.19 26.42 -5.17
CA LEU A 467 28.50 26.19 -6.58
C LEU A 467 30.01 26.39 -6.78
N ALA A 468 30.68 25.40 -7.25
CA ALA A 468 32.05 25.51 -7.81
C ALA A 468 31.95 25.42 -9.33
N LEU A 469 32.58 26.37 -10.03
CA LEU A 469 32.62 26.44 -11.49
C LEU A 469 34.05 26.71 -11.90
N GLY A 470 34.81 25.66 -12.26
CA GLY A 470 36.25 25.76 -12.38
C GLY A 470 36.87 26.28 -11.07
N GLU A 471 37.53 27.45 -11.14
CA GLU A 471 38.15 28.12 -9.97
C GLU A 471 37.15 29.01 -9.21
N ALA A 472 36.03 29.38 -9.84
CA ALA A 472 35.03 30.25 -9.21
C ALA A 472 34.19 29.50 -8.15
N GLN A 473 33.94 30.19 -7.07
CA GLN A 473 33.08 29.67 -6.00
C GLN A 473 31.90 30.63 -5.75
N VAL A 474 30.70 30.09 -5.67
CA VAL A 474 29.49 30.84 -5.38
C VAL A 474 28.78 30.16 -4.21
N THR A 475 28.39 30.96 -3.22
CA THR A 475 27.59 30.48 -2.09
C THR A 475 26.39 31.40 -1.89
N GLY A 476 25.31 30.87 -1.30
CA GLY A 476 24.16 31.73 -1.03
C GLY A 476 22.88 30.98 -0.72
N ASN A 477 21.80 31.75 -0.85
CA ASN A 477 20.45 31.25 -0.69
C ASN A 477 19.57 31.89 -1.78
N ALA A 478 18.54 31.17 -2.24
CA ALA A 478 17.56 31.70 -3.17
C ALA A 478 16.16 31.19 -2.83
N ARG A 479 15.16 32.00 -3.08
CA ARG A 479 13.75 31.63 -2.92
C ARG A 479 12.94 32.22 -4.07
N TYR A 480 12.07 31.40 -4.62
CA TYR A 480 11.07 31.80 -5.58
C TYR A 480 9.68 31.44 -5.10
N THR A 481 8.78 32.40 -5.14
CA THR A 481 7.35 32.23 -4.87
C THR A 481 6.60 32.65 -6.13
N PRO A 482 5.80 31.77 -6.75
CA PRO A 482 5.06 32.10 -7.97
C PRO A 482 3.96 33.13 -7.69
N ALA A 483 3.50 33.79 -8.75
CA ALA A 483 2.34 34.65 -8.70
C ALA A 483 1.07 33.84 -8.38
N GLU A 484 0.23 34.32 -7.47
CA GLU A 484 -1.02 33.68 -7.10
C GLU A 484 -2.15 34.69 -7.05
N GLY A 485 -3.17 34.52 -7.89
CA GLY A 485 -4.29 35.45 -8.00
C GLY A 485 -3.85 36.85 -8.37
N ARG A 486 -3.95 37.82 -7.43
CA ARG A 486 -3.50 39.22 -7.58
C ARG A 486 -2.11 39.48 -7.00
N THR A 487 -1.52 38.51 -6.34
CA THR A 487 -0.19 38.62 -5.74
C THR A 487 0.85 38.34 -6.81
N ARG A 488 1.84 39.23 -6.96
CA ARG A 488 2.95 39.08 -7.92
C ARG A 488 3.89 37.97 -7.46
N GLY A 489 4.55 37.34 -8.40
CA GLY A 489 5.63 36.43 -8.08
C GLY A 489 6.79 37.18 -7.43
N ARG A 490 7.55 36.50 -6.57
CA ARG A 490 8.70 37.07 -5.85
C ARG A 490 9.91 36.15 -5.94
N PHE A 491 11.06 36.75 -6.29
CA PHE A 491 12.35 36.10 -6.27
C PHE A 491 13.30 36.83 -5.32
N ASP A 492 13.79 36.15 -4.29
CA ASP A 492 14.77 36.65 -3.34
C ASP A 492 16.05 35.83 -3.47
N ALA A 493 17.23 36.48 -3.58
CA ALA A 493 18.52 35.78 -3.57
C ALA A 493 19.59 36.59 -2.85
N GLN A 494 20.41 35.88 -2.09
CA GLN A 494 21.61 36.40 -1.43
C GLN A 494 22.77 35.54 -1.91
N ILE A 495 23.68 36.13 -2.68
CA ILE A 495 24.76 35.44 -3.38
C ILE A 495 26.10 36.05 -2.97
N ARG A 496 27.07 35.19 -2.66
CA ARG A 496 28.48 35.54 -2.48
C ARG A 496 29.29 34.78 -3.52
N ALA A 497 30.02 35.50 -4.34
CA ALA A 497 30.86 34.94 -5.40
C ALA A 497 32.34 35.29 -5.15
N ARG A 498 33.23 34.38 -5.51
CA ARG A 498 34.68 34.58 -5.49
C ARG A 498 35.32 34.01 -6.73
N GLY A 499 36.26 34.77 -7.32
CA GLY A 499 37.01 34.32 -8.47
C GLY A 499 36.18 34.25 -9.76
N LEU A 500 35.02 34.93 -9.83
CA LEU A 500 34.14 34.89 -10.98
C LEU A 500 34.68 35.70 -12.14
N ASP A 501 34.72 35.12 -13.35
CA ASP A 501 35.01 35.84 -14.58
C ASP A 501 33.76 36.54 -15.10
N VAL A 502 33.74 37.85 -15.01
CA VAL A 502 32.59 38.68 -15.42
C VAL A 502 32.55 38.96 -16.92
N ALA A 503 33.62 38.70 -17.65
CA ALA A 503 33.67 38.90 -19.11
C ALA A 503 32.75 37.92 -19.86
N GLY A 504 32.50 36.72 -19.27
CA GLY A 504 31.59 35.70 -19.79
C GLY A 504 30.14 35.85 -19.35
N LEU A 505 29.83 36.82 -18.50
CA LEU A 505 28.46 37.01 -18.03
C LEU A 505 27.65 37.82 -19.07
N PRO A 506 26.39 37.39 -19.34
CA PRO A 506 25.48 38.18 -20.13
C PRO A 506 25.19 39.52 -19.42
N PRO A 507 24.86 40.59 -20.20
CA PRO A 507 24.49 41.89 -19.63
C PRO A 507 23.37 41.69 -18.58
N LEU A 508 23.47 42.35 -17.42
CA LEU A 508 22.53 42.24 -16.31
C LEU A 508 21.07 42.47 -16.74
N GLY A 509 20.86 43.38 -17.71
CA GLY A 509 19.54 43.63 -18.27
C GLY A 509 18.90 42.41 -18.93
N ASN A 510 19.70 41.62 -19.67
CA ASN A 510 19.22 40.39 -20.29
C ASN A 510 18.99 39.28 -19.23
N ALA A 511 19.83 39.27 -18.20
CA ALA A 511 19.68 38.36 -17.07
C ALA A 511 18.38 38.55 -16.30
N LEU A 512 17.94 39.80 -16.19
CA LEU A 512 16.74 40.18 -15.45
C LEU A 512 15.48 40.23 -16.34
N ALA A 513 15.64 40.17 -17.66
CA ALA A 513 14.51 40.25 -18.60
C ALA A 513 13.46 39.15 -18.39
N GLY A 514 13.87 37.95 -18.02
CA GLY A 514 12.97 36.84 -17.69
C GLY A 514 12.20 37.01 -16.36
N LEU A 515 12.59 37.96 -15.53
CA LEU A 515 11.99 38.26 -14.24
C LEU A 515 11.07 39.48 -14.25
N HIS A 516 10.80 40.04 -15.43
CA HIS A 516 9.84 41.14 -15.59
C HIS A 516 8.46 40.72 -15.04
N GLY A 517 7.86 41.58 -14.23
CA GLY A 517 6.57 41.29 -13.60
C GLY A 517 6.65 40.55 -12.26
N HIS A 518 7.86 40.29 -11.77
CA HIS A 518 8.12 39.74 -10.45
C HIS A 518 8.75 40.77 -9.53
N ASP A 519 8.48 40.67 -8.25
CA ASP A 519 9.22 41.41 -7.23
C ASP A 519 10.56 40.75 -7.03
N LEU A 520 11.62 41.53 -6.99
CA LEU A 520 13.00 41.03 -6.90
C LEU A 520 13.68 41.60 -5.64
N GLY A 521 14.29 40.71 -4.85
CA GLY A 521 15.18 41.08 -3.76
C GLY A 521 16.53 40.40 -3.96
N LEU A 522 17.53 41.13 -4.50
CA LEU A 522 18.83 40.58 -4.83
C LEU A 522 19.92 41.26 -3.99
N THR A 523 20.77 40.47 -3.35
CA THR A 523 22.00 40.93 -2.72
C THR A 523 23.14 40.08 -3.25
N ILE A 524 24.10 40.72 -3.92
CA ILE A 524 25.23 40.03 -4.53
C ILE A 524 26.51 40.68 -3.98
N GLU A 525 27.35 39.88 -3.33
CA GLU A 525 28.70 40.24 -2.92
C GLU A 525 29.68 39.44 -3.76
N ALA A 526 30.57 40.09 -4.47
CA ALA A 526 31.56 39.42 -5.28
C ALA A 526 32.98 39.92 -4.96
N ARG A 527 33.93 39.01 -4.87
CA ARG A 527 35.34 39.28 -4.58
C ARG A 527 36.21 38.60 -5.62
N ASP A 528 37.41 39.12 -5.82
CA ASP A 528 38.42 38.59 -6.76
C ASP A 528 37.82 38.40 -8.18
N LEU A 529 37.11 39.43 -8.67
CA LEU A 529 36.52 39.42 -10.00
C LEU A 529 37.59 39.43 -11.09
N ARG A 530 37.44 38.62 -12.14
CA ARG A 530 38.26 38.61 -13.32
C ARG A 530 37.49 39.22 -14.49
N TYR A 531 38.12 40.07 -15.27
CA TYR A 531 37.55 40.68 -16.47
C TYR A 531 38.47 40.38 -17.65
N GLY A 532 38.15 39.33 -18.43
CA GLY A 532 38.91 38.90 -19.58
C GLY A 532 40.30 38.30 -19.27
N ALA A 533 41.04 37.95 -20.32
CA ALA A 533 42.31 37.20 -20.21
C ALA A 533 43.49 38.01 -19.63
N THR A 534 43.38 39.34 -19.55
CA THR A 534 44.47 40.23 -19.17
C THR A 534 44.20 41.11 -17.95
N GLY A 535 43.00 41.15 -17.46
CA GLY A 535 42.60 41.98 -16.33
C GLY A 535 42.68 41.21 -15.03
N THR A 536 43.78 41.33 -14.28
CA THR A 536 43.84 40.90 -12.87
C THR A 536 43.60 42.08 -11.97
N GLY A 537 42.34 42.38 -11.72
CA GLY A 537 41.92 43.33 -10.68
C GLY A 537 41.27 42.59 -9.53
N ASN A 538 41.68 42.84 -8.31
CA ASN A 538 40.91 42.45 -7.13
C ASN A 538 39.85 43.51 -6.92
N GLY A 539 38.63 43.24 -7.34
CA GLY A 539 37.52 44.15 -7.12
C GLY A 539 36.50 43.53 -6.19
N THR A 540 35.84 44.32 -5.37
CA THR A 540 34.67 43.91 -4.60
C THR A 540 33.44 44.57 -5.21
N LEU A 541 32.50 43.76 -5.67
CA LEU A 541 31.22 44.19 -6.14
C LEU A 541 30.17 43.85 -5.08
N SER A 542 29.50 44.86 -4.54
CA SER A 542 28.29 44.69 -3.73
C SER A 542 27.13 45.40 -4.44
N ALA A 543 26.11 44.65 -4.78
CA ALA A 543 24.94 45.19 -5.43
C ALA A 543 23.68 44.66 -4.76
N SER A 544 22.75 45.54 -4.43
CA SER A 544 21.39 45.22 -3.99
C SER A 544 20.41 45.77 -5.02
N ILE A 545 19.55 44.91 -5.53
CA ILE A 545 18.57 45.24 -6.54
C ILE A 545 17.20 44.87 -6.00
N GLN A 546 16.30 45.82 -5.90
CA GLN A 546 14.90 45.60 -5.55
C GLN A 546 14.02 46.00 -6.73
N SER A 547 13.00 45.20 -6.99
CA SER A 547 11.99 45.50 -8.01
C SER A 547 10.60 45.25 -7.43
N ASP A 548 9.72 46.19 -7.62
CA ASP A 548 8.29 46.05 -7.33
C ASP A 548 7.52 45.50 -8.54
N GLY A 549 8.24 45.02 -9.55
CA GLY A 549 7.70 44.54 -10.82
C GLY A 549 7.32 45.63 -11.79
N ALA A 550 7.28 46.90 -11.38
CA ALA A 550 7.04 48.04 -12.23
C ALA A 550 8.32 48.82 -12.54
N ALA A 551 9.26 48.85 -11.60
CA ALA A 551 10.54 49.51 -11.74
C ALA A 551 11.65 48.69 -11.10
N LEU A 552 12.83 48.68 -11.70
CA LEU A 552 14.03 48.10 -11.12
C LEU A 552 14.76 49.20 -10.35
N VAL A 553 14.87 49.04 -9.05
CA VAL A 553 15.57 49.98 -8.18
C VAL A 553 16.88 49.35 -7.73
N VAL A 554 17.99 50.04 -7.99
CA VAL A 554 19.30 49.65 -7.46
C VAL A 554 19.54 50.43 -6.18
N ASP A 555 19.49 49.75 -5.05
CA ASP A 555 19.67 50.42 -3.74
C ASP A 555 21.11 50.84 -3.50
N SER A 556 22.08 49.99 -3.88
CA SER A 556 23.51 50.29 -3.79
C SER A 556 24.31 49.50 -4.81
N LEU A 557 25.30 50.12 -5.41
CA LEU A 557 26.30 49.50 -6.26
C LEU A 557 27.68 50.08 -5.92
N ASP A 558 28.45 49.32 -5.20
CA ASP A 558 29.84 49.68 -4.86
C ASP A 558 30.82 48.83 -5.68
N VAL A 559 31.63 49.48 -6.46
CA VAL A 559 32.67 48.82 -7.27
C VAL A 559 34.02 49.37 -6.83
N THR A 560 34.85 48.53 -6.28
CA THR A 560 36.18 48.93 -5.83
C THR A 560 37.23 48.08 -6.56
N ASP A 561 38.32 48.74 -6.95
CA ASP A 561 39.57 48.10 -7.46
C ASP A 561 39.36 47.20 -8.70
N LEU A 562 38.42 47.53 -9.57
CA LEU A 562 38.38 47.02 -10.93
C LEU A 562 39.50 47.68 -11.72
N ALA A 563 40.46 46.90 -12.17
CA ALA A 563 41.68 47.24 -12.87
C ALA A 563 41.57 48.52 -13.74
N GLY A 564 42.06 49.64 -13.23
CA GLY A 564 42.15 50.89 -13.97
C GLY A 564 41.00 51.88 -13.80
N ALA A 565 40.13 51.74 -12.83
CA ALA A 565 39.16 52.75 -12.44
C ALA A 565 39.63 53.55 -11.23
#